data_247f9942fd524a02f69b3f8c58b57e01
#
_entry.id   247f9942fd524a02f69b3f8c58b57e01
#
_cell.length_a   1.000
_cell.length_b   1.000
_cell.length_c   1.000
_cell.angle_alpha   90.00
_cell.angle_beta   90.00
_cell.angle_gamma   90.00
#
_symmetry.space_group_name_H-M   'P 1'
#
loop_
_entity.id
_entity.type
_entity.pdbx_description
1 polymer ?
#
loop_
_entity_poly.entity_id
_entity_poly.type
_entity_poly.pdbx_seq_one_letter_code
_entity_poly.pdbx_strand_id
1 'polypeptide(L)'
;MSTTELFSLEGRTAIVTGATGLLGREHCRALAEVGARVVATDLDAAACERLAAEIGGGAFGHRADVSDPESLETLLAAVLSITGRVDVLVNNAALNDRYEDPSTALVSSRFERYPLELWEQVLKVNVTGVFLSSQVIGTHMAKAGRGSIVNIASTYGVVAPDQSLYLDPEGRRRFYKSPAYPTSKGAVLAFTRFLAAYWGASGVRVNALSPGGVENGQDDFFVAEYARRTPLGRMAAPTDYRGALVFLASEASAYMTGANLIVDGGFTIW
;
A
#
# COMPACT_ATOMS: atom_id res chain seq x y z
N MET A 1 0.60 14.00 -27.01
CA MET A 1 1.13 12.96 -26.08
C MET A 1 0.68 11.61 -26.63
N SER A 2 1.59 10.70 -26.89
CA SER A 2 1.25 9.32 -27.30
C SER A 2 0.72 8.54 -26.09
N THR A 3 0.04 7.41 -26.33
CA THR A 3 -0.46 6.58 -25.23
C THR A 3 0.67 6.11 -24.30
N THR A 4 1.85 5.84 -24.82
CA THR A 4 3.00 5.43 -24.03
C THR A 4 3.55 6.57 -23.16
N GLU A 5 3.57 7.80 -23.68
CA GLU A 5 3.97 8.99 -22.91
C GLU A 5 3.05 9.28 -21.72
N LEU A 6 1.78 8.85 -21.76
CA LEU A 6 0.85 9.00 -20.63
C LEU A 6 1.32 8.28 -19.37
N PHE A 7 2.14 7.22 -19.51
CA PHE A 7 2.68 6.46 -18.39
C PHE A 7 4.01 7.01 -17.86
N SER A 8 4.62 7.99 -18.54
CA SER A 8 5.88 8.59 -18.10
C SER A 8 5.73 9.40 -16.83
N LEU A 9 6.70 9.24 -15.93
CA LEU A 9 6.85 10.04 -14.71
C LEU A 9 8.17 10.85 -14.72
N GLU A 10 8.74 11.09 -15.92
CA GLU A 10 9.94 11.91 -16.03
C GLU A 10 9.75 13.30 -15.39
N GLY A 11 10.74 13.72 -14.62
CA GLY A 11 10.70 14.99 -13.87
C GLY A 11 9.68 15.02 -12.71
N ARG A 12 9.05 13.90 -12.35
CA ARG A 12 8.14 13.75 -11.22
C ARG A 12 8.86 13.17 -10.00
N THR A 13 8.43 13.58 -8.81
CA THR A 13 8.92 13.05 -7.53
C THR A 13 7.84 12.18 -6.90
N ALA A 14 8.17 10.94 -6.55
CA ALA A 14 7.27 9.97 -5.95
C ALA A 14 7.76 9.53 -4.57
N ILE A 15 6.93 9.69 -3.54
CA ILE A 15 7.19 9.19 -2.18
C ILE A 15 6.46 7.86 -2.01
N VAL A 16 7.17 6.83 -1.55
CA VAL A 16 6.59 5.51 -1.23
C VAL A 16 6.83 5.22 0.24
N THR A 17 5.76 5.09 1.03
CA THR A 17 5.85 4.70 2.44
C THR A 17 5.88 3.17 2.59
N GLY A 18 6.58 2.66 3.61
CA GLY A 18 6.77 1.21 3.75
C GLY A 18 7.57 0.63 2.58
N ALA A 19 8.52 1.41 2.06
CA ALA A 19 9.26 1.14 0.83
C ALA A 19 10.13 -0.13 0.92
N THR A 20 10.59 -0.49 2.10
CA THR A 20 11.47 -1.66 2.29
C THR A 20 10.71 -2.98 2.39
N GLY A 21 9.38 -2.93 2.47
CA GLY A 21 8.50 -4.10 2.46
C GLY A 21 8.40 -4.79 1.10
N LEU A 22 7.72 -5.95 1.07
CA LEU A 22 7.59 -6.79 -0.12
C LEU A 22 7.06 -6.02 -1.35
N LEU A 23 5.90 -5.38 -1.24
CA LEU A 23 5.32 -4.59 -2.33
C LEU A 23 5.98 -3.22 -2.46
N GLY A 24 6.43 -2.61 -1.36
CA GLY A 24 7.07 -1.30 -1.37
C GLY A 24 8.29 -1.24 -2.29
N ARG A 25 9.14 -2.27 -2.26
CA ARG A 25 10.30 -2.39 -3.17
C ARG A 25 9.89 -2.41 -4.64
N GLU A 26 8.84 -3.18 -4.95
CA GLU A 26 8.34 -3.29 -6.32
C GLU A 26 7.65 -2.00 -6.78
N HIS A 27 6.98 -1.31 -5.88
CA HIS A 27 6.40 0.01 -6.13
C HIS A 27 7.48 1.05 -6.43
N CYS A 28 8.56 1.07 -5.67
CA CYS A 28 9.69 1.95 -5.91
C CYS A 28 10.35 1.69 -7.27
N ARG A 29 10.63 0.41 -7.59
CA ARG A 29 11.22 0.02 -8.88
C ARG A 29 10.32 0.42 -10.05
N ALA A 30 9.03 0.10 -9.98
CA ALA A 30 8.08 0.41 -11.05
C ALA A 30 8.00 1.91 -11.37
N LEU A 31 7.97 2.76 -10.34
CA LEU A 31 7.92 4.21 -10.53
C LEU A 31 9.23 4.75 -11.09
N ALA A 32 10.38 4.22 -10.67
CA ALA A 32 11.68 4.61 -11.20
C ALA A 32 11.87 4.17 -12.65
N GLU A 33 11.42 2.97 -13.03
CA GLU A 33 11.50 2.45 -14.41
C GLU A 33 10.77 3.33 -15.43
N VAL A 34 9.76 4.10 -14.98
CA VAL A 34 9.03 5.06 -15.84
C VAL A 34 9.47 6.52 -15.63
N GLY A 35 10.63 6.73 -15.00
CA GLY A 35 11.31 8.03 -14.93
C GLY A 35 11.05 8.85 -13.66
N ALA A 36 10.34 8.34 -12.65
CA ALA A 36 10.17 9.07 -11.41
C ALA A 36 11.46 9.14 -10.59
N ARG A 37 11.73 10.28 -9.96
CA ARG A 37 12.65 10.33 -8.82
C ARG A 37 11.96 9.79 -7.59
N VAL A 38 12.39 8.63 -7.11
CA VAL A 38 11.74 7.90 -6.01
C VAL A 38 12.35 8.28 -4.67
N VAL A 39 11.50 8.54 -3.70
CA VAL A 39 11.85 8.67 -2.28
C VAL A 39 11.39 7.41 -1.57
N ALA A 40 12.33 6.53 -1.25
CA ALA A 40 12.04 5.32 -0.48
C ALA A 40 12.00 5.68 1.01
N THR A 41 10.83 5.51 1.65
CA THR A 41 10.69 5.85 3.07
C THR A 41 10.12 4.71 3.89
N ASP A 42 10.76 4.47 5.05
CA ASP A 42 10.42 3.43 6.01
C ASP A 42 11.02 3.79 7.38
N LEU A 43 10.82 2.93 8.39
CA LEU A 43 11.41 3.11 9.74
C LEU A 43 12.92 2.87 9.79
N ASP A 44 13.47 2.02 8.93
CA ASP A 44 14.91 1.72 8.83
C ASP A 44 15.57 2.60 7.76
N ALA A 45 16.30 3.64 8.21
CA ALA A 45 17.01 4.56 7.33
C ALA A 45 18.03 3.84 6.42
N ALA A 46 18.81 2.91 6.96
CA ALA A 46 19.83 2.20 6.19
C ALA A 46 19.22 1.28 5.13
N ALA A 47 18.05 0.67 5.39
CA ALA A 47 17.33 -0.11 4.41
C ALA A 47 16.75 0.78 3.29
N CYS A 48 16.26 1.98 3.63
CA CYS A 48 15.81 2.97 2.64
C CYS A 48 16.93 3.42 1.71
N GLU A 49 18.10 3.73 2.27
CA GLU A 49 19.28 4.14 1.50
C GLU A 49 19.80 3.03 0.58
N ARG A 50 19.85 1.78 1.08
CA ARG A 50 20.24 0.62 0.25
C ARG A 50 19.28 0.43 -0.92
N LEU A 51 17.97 0.48 -0.66
CA LEU A 51 16.96 0.36 -1.73
C LEU A 51 17.10 1.49 -2.76
N ALA A 52 17.29 2.72 -2.31
CA ALA A 52 17.47 3.86 -3.20
C ALA A 52 18.73 3.71 -4.08
N ALA A 53 19.84 3.22 -3.52
CA ALA A 53 21.06 2.94 -4.27
C ALA A 53 20.85 1.81 -5.32
N GLU A 54 20.09 0.77 -5.00
CA GLU A 54 19.72 -0.30 -5.94
C GLU A 54 18.86 0.24 -7.10
N ILE A 55 17.94 1.16 -6.83
CA ILE A 55 17.04 1.74 -7.84
C ILE A 55 17.79 2.70 -8.77
N GLY A 56 18.70 3.51 -8.23
CA GLY A 56 19.40 4.54 -9.01
C GLY A 56 18.48 5.70 -9.43
N GLY A 57 18.76 6.31 -10.59
CA GLY A 57 17.90 7.35 -11.18
C GLY A 57 17.69 8.61 -10.32
N GLY A 58 18.61 8.90 -9.36
CA GLY A 58 18.48 9.98 -8.42
C GLY A 58 17.50 9.69 -7.26
N ALA A 59 17.11 8.44 -7.06
CA ALA A 59 16.35 8.01 -5.89
C ALA A 59 17.16 8.23 -4.60
N PHE A 60 16.47 8.47 -3.49
CA PHE A 60 17.11 8.60 -2.18
C PHE A 60 16.23 7.98 -1.09
N GLY A 61 16.89 7.54 -0.02
CA GLY A 61 16.24 7.00 1.16
C GLY A 61 15.99 8.08 2.21
N HIS A 62 14.88 8.00 2.93
CA HIS A 62 14.60 8.85 4.07
C HIS A 62 13.81 8.08 5.13
N ARG A 63 14.26 8.14 6.39
CA ARG A 63 13.50 7.55 7.49
C ARG A 63 12.25 8.36 7.78
N ALA A 64 11.09 7.70 7.87
CA ALA A 64 9.90 8.32 8.43
C ALA A 64 9.00 7.29 9.13
N ASP A 65 8.36 7.72 10.21
CA ASP A 65 7.27 7.02 10.87
C ASP A 65 5.95 7.66 10.40
N VAL A 66 5.15 6.91 9.66
CA VAL A 66 3.86 7.40 9.15
C VAL A 66 2.85 7.72 10.26
N SER A 67 3.05 7.21 11.47
CA SER A 67 2.21 7.48 12.63
C SER A 67 2.61 8.71 13.44
N ASP A 68 3.66 9.42 13.00
CA ASP A 68 4.20 10.62 13.63
C ASP A 68 4.15 11.82 12.65
N PRO A 69 3.34 12.84 12.92
CA PRO A 69 3.22 13.99 12.04
C PRO A 69 4.54 14.79 11.90
N GLU A 70 5.34 14.93 12.95
CA GLU A 70 6.61 15.65 12.90
C GLU A 70 7.63 14.92 11.99
N SER A 71 7.62 13.60 12.03
CA SER A 71 8.42 12.77 11.14
C SER A 71 8.04 12.96 9.66
N LEU A 72 6.75 13.09 9.36
CA LEU A 72 6.25 13.34 8.01
C LEU A 72 6.52 14.76 7.52
N GLU A 73 6.46 15.76 8.39
CA GLU A 73 6.85 17.14 8.08
C GLU A 73 8.35 17.23 7.74
N THR A 74 9.19 16.53 8.52
CA THR A 74 10.63 16.43 8.27
C THR A 74 10.91 15.75 6.93
N LEU A 75 10.21 14.64 6.63
CA LEU A 75 10.29 13.98 5.32
C LEU A 75 9.94 14.96 4.19
N LEU A 76 8.81 15.66 4.28
CA LEU A 76 8.36 16.59 3.24
C LEU A 76 9.39 17.71 3.03
N ALA A 77 9.91 18.30 4.11
CA ALA A 77 10.92 19.36 4.04
C ALA A 77 12.20 18.86 3.34
N ALA A 78 12.69 17.67 3.69
CA ALA A 78 13.84 17.05 3.06
C ALA A 78 13.61 16.79 1.56
N VAL A 79 12.45 16.24 1.20
CA VAL A 79 12.10 15.98 -0.20
C VAL A 79 12.07 17.30 -1.00
N LEU A 80 11.40 18.32 -0.47
CA LEU A 80 11.31 19.61 -1.15
C LEU A 80 12.66 20.32 -1.31
N SER A 81 13.57 20.18 -0.35
CA SER A 81 14.93 20.75 -0.45
C SER A 81 15.75 20.11 -1.58
N ILE A 82 15.51 18.82 -1.88
CA ILE A 82 16.27 18.05 -2.87
C ILE A 82 15.62 18.14 -4.27
N THR A 83 14.28 18.11 -4.34
CA THR A 83 13.55 17.93 -5.59
C THR A 83 12.70 19.13 -5.98
N GLY A 84 12.38 20.01 -5.04
CA GLY A 84 11.51 21.16 -5.22
C GLY A 84 10.01 20.80 -5.40
N ARG A 85 9.66 19.53 -5.41
CA ARG A 85 8.27 19.07 -5.71
C ARG A 85 7.94 17.70 -5.16
N VAL A 86 6.65 17.43 -5.01
CA VAL A 86 6.10 16.07 -4.81
C VAL A 86 4.89 15.91 -5.74
N ASP A 87 4.86 14.85 -6.54
CA ASP A 87 3.83 14.61 -7.54
C ASP A 87 3.02 13.33 -7.26
N VAL A 88 3.66 12.33 -6.65
CA VAL A 88 3.04 11.04 -6.33
C VAL A 88 3.30 10.71 -4.86
N LEU A 89 2.25 10.30 -4.16
CA LEU A 89 2.33 9.71 -2.83
C LEU A 89 1.72 8.29 -2.89
N VAL A 90 2.51 7.29 -2.53
CA VAL A 90 2.04 5.91 -2.38
C VAL A 90 1.98 5.59 -0.88
N ASN A 91 0.78 5.56 -0.32
CA ASN A 91 0.52 5.13 1.05
C ASN A 91 0.51 3.59 1.09
N ASN A 92 1.70 3.00 1.20
CA ASN A 92 1.89 1.55 1.19
C ASN A 92 2.23 0.99 2.58
N ALA A 93 2.76 1.79 3.50
CA ALA A 93 3.08 1.34 4.86
C ALA A 93 1.84 0.72 5.53
N ALA A 94 1.98 -0.52 6.01
CA ALA A 94 0.89 -1.22 6.70
C ALA A 94 1.43 -2.33 7.59
N LEU A 95 0.72 -2.59 8.67
CA LEU A 95 0.88 -3.78 9.50
C LEU A 95 -0.20 -4.80 9.12
N ASN A 96 0.22 -6.06 9.07
CA ASN A 96 -0.67 -7.21 8.99
C ASN A 96 -0.31 -8.13 10.14
N ASP A 97 -1.25 -8.40 11.04
CA ASP A 97 -0.97 -9.15 12.26
C ASP A 97 -0.34 -10.49 11.93
N ARG A 98 0.74 -10.77 12.63
CA ARG A 98 1.38 -12.08 12.64
C ARG A 98 1.25 -12.66 14.05
N TYR A 99 0.86 -13.91 14.13
CA TYR A 99 0.86 -14.66 15.38
C TYR A 99 2.19 -15.39 15.46
N GLU A 100 3.13 -14.84 16.25
CA GLU A 100 4.52 -15.32 16.30
C GLU A 100 4.65 -16.69 16.94
N ASP A 101 3.77 -16.99 17.92
CA ASP A 101 3.75 -18.27 18.62
C ASP A 101 2.59 -19.16 18.11
N PRO A 102 2.88 -20.23 17.35
CA PRO A 102 1.85 -21.16 16.88
C PRO A 102 1.04 -21.84 18.00
N SER A 103 1.61 -21.97 19.20
CA SER A 103 0.93 -22.61 20.33
C SER A 103 -0.19 -21.77 20.92
N THR A 104 -0.06 -20.45 20.84
CA THR A 104 -1.06 -19.49 21.33
C THR A 104 -1.89 -18.85 20.21
N ALA A 105 -1.44 -18.97 18.96
CA ALA A 105 -2.04 -18.32 17.78
C ALA A 105 -3.55 -18.57 17.67
N LEU A 106 -4.00 -19.81 17.88
CA LEU A 106 -5.41 -20.16 17.80
C LEU A 106 -6.26 -19.45 18.86
N VAL A 107 -5.74 -19.27 20.08
CA VAL A 107 -6.48 -18.64 21.17
C VAL A 107 -6.46 -17.12 21.04
N SER A 108 -5.31 -16.53 20.78
CA SER A 108 -5.13 -15.08 20.68
C SER A 108 -5.74 -14.49 19.40
N SER A 109 -5.92 -15.30 18.35
CA SER A 109 -6.57 -14.84 17.12
C SER A 109 -8.11 -14.88 17.16
N ARG A 110 -8.72 -15.49 18.17
CA ARG A 110 -10.20 -15.50 18.32
C ARG A 110 -10.69 -14.06 18.54
N PHE A 111 -11.78 -13.69 17.88
CA PHE A 111 -12.37 -12.35 18.01
C PHE A 111 -12.66 -11.98 19.46
N GLU A 112 -13.19 -12.92 20.23
CA GLU A 112 -13.57 -12.73 21.65
C GLU A 112 -12.35 -12.47 22.56
N ARG A 113 -11.14 -12.71 22.07
CA ARG A 113 -9.87 -12.56 22.81
C ARG A 113 -8.85 -11.72 22.08
N TYR A 114 -9.24 -11.12 20.97
CA TYR A 114 -8.32 -10.31 20.17
C TYR A 114 -7.86 -9.09 20.98
N PRO A 115 -6.54 -8.88 21.17
CA PRO A 115 -6.04 -7.81 22.03
C PRO A 115 -6.36 -6.42 21.48
N LEU A 116 -6.83 -5.52 22.36
CA LEU A 116 -7.11 -4.12 22.00
C LEU A 116 -5.84 -3.42 21.48
N GLU A 117 -4.70 -3.71 22.09
CA GLU A 117 -3.40 -3.13 21.73
C GLU A 117 -3.01 -3.45 20.28
N LEU A 118 -3.25 -4.69 19.82
CA LEU A 118 -3.02 -5.06 18.41
C LEU A 118 -4.00 -4.33 17.47
N TRP A 119 -5.26 -4.21 17.88
CA TRP A 119 -6.24 -3.44 17.13
C TRP A 119 -5.80 -1.99 16.96
N GLU A 120 -5.43 -1.33 18.04
CA GLU A 120 -4.98 0.06 18.06
C GLU A 120 -3.70 0.26 17.24
N GLN A 121 -2.74 -0.67 17.38
CA GLN A 121 -1.48 -0.63 16.62
C GLN A 121 -1.71 -0.73 15.11
N VAL A 122 -2.56 -1.66 14.66
CA VAL A 122 -2.89 -1.80 13.24
C VAL A 122 -3.61 -0.56 12.73
N LEU A 123 -4.59 -0.04 13.45
CA LEU A 123 -5.29 1.19 13.04
C LEU A 123 -4.37 2.40 13.04
N LYS A 124 -3.47 2.52 14.00
CA LYS A 124 -2.49 3.60 14.09
C LYS A 124 -1.63 3.68 12.82
N VAL A 125 -1.14 2.55 12.32
CA VAL A 125 -0.32 2.54 11.10
C VAL A 125 -1.18 2.59 9.84
N ASN A 126 -2.16 1.69 9.71
CA ASN A 126 -2.87 1.48 8.45
C ASN A 126 -3.91 2.56 8.13
N VAL A 127 -4.45 3.23 9.15
CA VAL A 127 -5.49 4.25 9.00
C VAL A 127 -4.94 5.63 9.35
N THR A 128 -4.45 5.81 10.57
CA THR A 128 -3.92 7.11 11.00
C THR A 128 -2.68 7.49 10.21
N GLY A 129 -1.80 6.52 9.88
CA GLY A 129 -0.63 6.77 9.04
C GLY A 129 -1.01 7.23 7.62
N VAL A 130 -2.02 6.62 6.99
CA VAL A 130 -2.54 7.07 5.69
C VAL A 130 -3.16 8.46 5.78
N PHE A 131 -3.90 8.73 6.85
CA PHE A 131 -4.46 10.06 7.12
C PHE A 131 -3.37 11.11 7.26
N LEU A 132 -2.38 10.90 8.13
CA LEU A 132 -1.30 11.87 8.40
C LEU A 132 -0.42 12.11 7.17
N SER A 133 -0.01 11.04 6.47
CA SER A 133 0.78 11.17 5.23
C SER A 133 0.01 11.96 4.17
N SER A 134 -1.28 11.70 4.01
CA SER A 134 -2.13 12.47 3.11
C SER A 134 -2.32 13.92 3.59
N GLN A 135 -2.49 14.14 4.90
CA GLN A 135 -2.65 15.48 5.45
C GLN A 135 -1.41 16.34 5.21
N VAL A 136 -0.21 15.84 5.51
CA VAL A 136 1.04 16.59 5.37
C VAL A 136 1.41 16.74 3.90
N ILE A 137 1.58 15.63 3.18
CA ILE A 137 2.10 15.62 1.81
C ILE A 137 1.01 16.00 0.80
N GLY A 138 -0.20 15.49 0.94
CA GLY A 138 -1.32 15.80 0.07
C GLY A 138 -1.76 17.26 0.15
N THR A 139 -1.68 17.89 1.33
CA THR A 139 -1.93 19.35 1.45
C THR A 139 -0.92 20.17 0.65
N HIS A 140 0.36 19.75 0.63
CA HIS A 140 1.35 20.38 -0.25
C HIS A 140 1.00 20.21 -1.73
N MET A 141 0.61 19.00 -2.16
CA MET A 141 0.15 18.73 -3.52
C MET A 141 -1.06 19.60 -3.91
N ALA A 142 -2.06 19.70 -3.02
CA ALA A 142 -3.26 20.52 -3.25
C ALA A 142 -2.92 22.00 -3.40
N LYS A 143 -2.01 22.55 -2.60
CA LYS A 143 -1.50 23.92 -2.75
C LYS A 143 -0.72 24.11 -4.06
N ALA A 144 -0.04 23.08 -4.54
CA ALA A 144 0.67 23.08 -5.82
C ALA A 144 -0.26 22.88 -7.04
N GLY A 145 -1.54 22.58 -6.82
CA GLY A 145 -2.55 22.39 -7.88
C GLY A 145 -2.38 21.08 -8.67
N ARG A 146 -1.65 20.09 -8.14
CA ARG A 146 -1.39 18.80 -8.83
C ARG A 146 -0.95 17.72 -7.88
N GLY A 147 -1.30 16.46 -8.20
CA GLY A 147 -0.81 15.29 -7.47
C GLY A 147 -1.59 14.03 -7.78
N SER A 148 -0.97 12.89 -7.51
CA SER A 148 -1.63 11.58 -7.48
C SER A 148 -1.32 10.88 -6.17
N ILE A 149 -2.34 10.58 -5.37
CA ILE A 149 -2.24 9.78 -4.15
C ILE A 149 -2.78 8.39 -4.45
N VAL A 150 -1.96 7.37 -4.22
CA VAL A 150 -2.33 5.97 -4.37
C VAL A 150 -2.31 5.31 -2.99
N ASN A 151 -3.48 4.95 -2.48
CA ASN A 151 -3.63 4.26 -1.21
C ASN A 151 -3.64 2.75 -1.43
N ILE A 152 -2.68 2.02 -0.84
CA ILE A 152 -2.65 0.57 -0.95
C ILE A 152 -3.64 -0.04 0.06
N ALA A 153 -4.79 -0.43 -0.47
CA ALA A 153 -5.84 -1.12 0.28
C ALA A 153 -5.59 -2.64 0.28
N SER A 154 -6.61 -3.45 0.06
CA SER A 154 -6.55 -4.92 -0.03
C SER A 154 -7.89 -5.45 -0.54
N THR A 155 -7.91 -6.66 -1.11
CA THR A 155 -9.14 -7.44 -1.29
C THR A 155 -9.93 -7.57 0.01
N TYR A 156 -9.24 -7.67 1.15
CA TYR A 156 -9.90 -7.73 2.47
C TYR A 156 -10.51 -6.38 2.95
N GLY A 157 -10.31 -5.30 2.22
CA GLY A 157 -11.11 -4.08 2.37
C GLY A 157 -12.42 -4.12 1.56
N VAL A 158 -12.57 -5.09 0.64
CA VAL A 158 -13.73 -5.25 -0.26
C VAL A 158 -14.60 -6.42 0.19
N VAL A 159 -13.97 -7.55 0.52
CA VAL A 159 -14.64 -8.78 0.98
C VAL A 159 -14.07 -9.21 2.34
N ALA A 160 -14.85 -9.95 3.09
CA ALA A 160 -14.39 -10.55 4.34
C ALA A 160 -13.33 -11.64 4.07
N PRO A 161 -12.34 -11.82 4.98
CA PRO A 161 -11.45 -12.96 4.91
C PRO A 161 -12.22 -14.28 5.01
N ASP A 162 -12.03 -15.16 4.03
CA ASP A 162 -12.51 -16.54 4.16
C ASP A 162 -11.68 -17.28 5.21
N GLN A 163 -12.29 -17.48 6.37
CA GLN A 163 -11.60 -18.14 7.49
C GLN A 163 -11.21 -19.58 7.19
N SER A 164 -11.81 -20.25 6.20
CA SER A 164 -11.46 -21.62 5.81
C SER A 164 -10.06 -21.74 5.19
N LEU A 165 -9.49 -20.64 4.69
CA LEU A 165 -8.11 -20.60 4.20
C LEU A 165 -7.05 -20.86 5.29
N TYR A 166 -7.41 -20.71 6.56
CA TYR A 166 -6.49 -20.84 7.70
C TYR A 166 -6.66 -22.16 8.45
N LEU A 167 -7.01 -23.22 7.71
CA LEU A 167 -7.02 -24.59 8.16
C LEU A 167 -5.70 -25.28 7.80
N ASP A 168 -5.38 -26.40 8.48
CA ASP A 168 -4.33 -27.31 8.05
C ASP A 168 -4.90 -28.39 7.07
N PRO A 169 -4.05 -29.25 6.48
CA PRO A 169 -4.51 -30.32 5.59
C PRO A 169 -5.50 -31.31 6.22
N GLU A 170 -5.49 -31.43 7.54
CA GLU A 170 -6.41 -32.27 8.31
C GLU A 170 -7.71 -31.56 8.68
N GLY A 171 -7.91 -30.30 8.21
CA GLY A 171 -9.10 -29.50 8.47
C GLY A 171 -9.14 -28.85 9.86
N ARG A 172 -8.05 -28.86 10.61
CA ARG A 172 -7.97 -28.24 11.93
C ARG A 172 -7.62 -26.76 11.79
N ARG A 173 -8.22 -25.91 12.63
CA ARG A 173 -7.96 -24.47 12.65
C ARG A 173 -6.56 -24.17 13.19
N ARG A 174 -5.74 -23.46 12.39
CA ARG A 174 -4.43 -22.96 12.81
C ARG A 174 -4.57 -21.63 13.57
N PHE A 175 -5.28 -20.69 13.00
CA PHE A 175 -5.61 -19.38 13.58
C PHE A 175 -6.81 -18.77 12.85
N TYR A 176 -7.31 -17.66 13.34
CA TYR A 176 -8.29 -16.82 12.65
C TYR A 176 -7.60 -15.61 12.06
N LYS A 177 -7.98 -15.21 10.84
CA LYS A 177 -7.56 -13.91 10.31
C LYS A 177 -8.13 -12.80 11.19
N SER A 178 -7.26 -11.86 11.60
CA SER A 178 -7.61 -10.81 12.55
C SER A 178 -8.69 -9.86 12.04
N PRO A 179 -9.45 -9.22 12.94
CA PRO A 179 -10.45 -8.23 12.57
C PRO A 179 -9.83 -6.88 12.17
N ALA A 180 -8.65 -6.52 12.71
CA ALA A 180 -8.07 -5.20 12.55
C ALA A 180 -7.64 -4.91 11.10
N TYR A 181 -6.96 -5.86 10.45
CA TYR A 181 -6.46 -5.65 9.10
C TYR A 181 -7.57 -5.38 8.07
N PRO A 182 -8.59 -6.24 7.89
CA PRO A 182 -9.67 -5.98 6.93
C PRO A 182 -10.44 -4.69 7.26
N THR A 183 -10.69 -4.41 8.54
CA THR A 183 -11.34 -3.17 8.96
C THR A 183 -10.52 -1.95 8.56
N SER A 184 -9.19 -1.98 8.79
CA SER A 184 -8.29 -0.90 8.40
C SER A 184 -8.29 -0.67 6.89
N LYS A 185 -8.31 -1.74 6.09
CA LYS A 185 -8.32 -1.63 4.63
C LYS A 185 -9.66 -1.15 4.07
N GLY A 186 -10.78 -1.48 4.71
CA GLY A 186 -12.09 -0.89 4.44
C GLY A 186 -12.13 0.62 4.75
N ALA A 187 -11.54 1.04 5.86
CA ALA A 187 -11.40 2.46 6.22
C ALA A 187 -10.57 3.24 5.17
N VAL A 188 -9.48 2.66 4.65
CA VAL A 188 -8.67 3.25 3.58
C VAL A 188 -9.49 3.49 2.32
N LEU A 189 -10.38 2.56 1.93
CA LEU A 189 -11.27 2.73 0.78
C LEU A 189 -12.28 3.87 0.98
N ALA A 190 -12.85 4.00 2.18
CA ALA A 190 -13.74 5.10 2.50
C ALA A 190 -13.00 6.45 2.50
N PHE A 191 -11.80 6.50 3.09
CA PHE A 191 -10.96 7.70 3.15
C PHE A 191 -10.48 8.13 1.75
N THR A 192 -10.17 7.19 0.86
CA THR A 192 -9.85 7.47 -0.55
C THR A 192 -10.94 8.28 -1.24
N ARG A 193 -12.20 7.88 -1.10
CA ARG A 193 -13.35 8.60 -1.68
C ARG A 193 -13.53 9.99 -1.06
N PHE A 194 -13.36 10.11 0.24
CA PHE A 194 -13.43 11.40 0.93
C PHE A 194 -12.39 12.39 0.37
N LEU A 195 -11.12 11.98 0.29
CA LEU A 195 -10.05 12.84 -0.21
C LEU A 195 -10.21 13.19 -1.69
N ALA A 196 -10.65 12.22 -2.51
CA ALA A 196 -10.90 12.44 -3.92
C ALA A 196 -11.96 13.54 -4.14
N ALA A 197 -13.04 13.50 -3.37
CA ALA A 197 -14.07 14.54 -3.40
C ALA A 197 -13.56 15.88 -2.87
N TYR A 198 -12.75 15.86 -1.82
CA TYR A 198 -12.24 17.06 -1.14
C TYR A 198 -11.20 17.81 -1.97
N TRP A 199 -10.28 17.08 -2.63
CA TRP A 199 -9.15 17.69 -3.38
C TRP A 199 -9.28 17.63 -4.90
N GLY A 200 -10.33 17.05 -5.44
CA GLY A 200 -10.51 16.97 -6.90
C GLY A 200 -10.40 18.33 -7.59
N ALA A 201 -11.09 19.35 -7.07
CA ALA A 201 -11.01 20.71 -7.58
C ALA A 201 -9.64 21.37 -7.39
N SER A 202 -8.80 20.85 -6.51
CA SER A 202 -7.42 21.30 -6.30
C SER A 202 -6.41 20.56 -7.18
N GLY A 203 -6.85 19.80 -8.17
CA GLY A 203 -5.97 19.09 -9.11
C GLY A 203 -5.27 17.84 -8.52
N VAL A 204 -5.73 17.32 -7.38
CA VAL A 204 -5.17 16.10 -6.77
C VAL A 204 -6.13 14.94 -6.97
N ARG A 205 -5.65 13.89 -7.62
CA ARG A 205 -6.37 12.61 -7.75
C ARG A 205 -6.03 11.72 -6.57
N VAL A 206 -7.01 11.00 -6.04
CA VAL A 206 -6.81 10.04 -4.96
C VAL A 206 -7.52 8.74 -5.31
N ASN A 207 -6.77 7.65 -5.46
CA ASN A 207 -7.31 6.33 -5.79
C ASN A 207 -6.76 5.27 -4.86
N ALA A 208 -7.44 4.15 -4.75
CA ALA A 208 -6.97 2.97 -4.06
C ALA A 208 -6.52 1.89 -5.07
N LEU A 209 -5.45 1.17 -4.72
CA LEU A 209 -5.07 -0.10 -5.32
C LEU A 209 -5.35 -1.19 -4.28
N SER A 210 -6.15 -2.20 -4.64
CA SER A 210 -6.48 -3.33 -3.79
C SER A 210 -5.83 -4.61 -4.30
N PRO A 211 -4.63 -4.96 -3.80
CA PRO A 211 -3.95 -6.20 -4.14
C PRO A 211 -4.69 -7.43 -3.62
N GLY A 212 -4.65 -8.53 -4.38
CA GLY A 212 -4.93 -9.88 -3.91
C GLY A 212 -3.80 -10.44 -3.04
N GLY A 213 -3.90 -11.71 -2.68
CA GLY A 213 -2.88 -12.41 -1.90
C GLY A 213 -1.58 -12.56 -2.70
N VAL A 214 -0.48 -12.12 -2.10
CA VAL A 214 0.87 -12.19 -2.68
C VAL A 214 1.58 -13.41 -2.11
N GLU A 215 2.18 -14.21 -2.99
CA GLU A 215 3.02 -15.32 -2.58
C GLU A 215 4.31 -14.80 -1.94
N ASN A 216 4.56 -15.22 -0.72
CA ASN A 216 5.71 -14.78 0.09
C ASN A 216 6.05 -15.84 1.16
N GLY A 217 6.35 -17.05 0.72
CA GLY A 217 6.80 -18.13 1.60
C GLY A 217 5.72 -18.73 2.51
N GLN A 218 4.44 -18.62 2.13
CA GLN A 218 3.37 -19.38 2.76
C GLN A 218 3.55 -20.87 2.46
N ASP A 219 2.97 -21.73 3.29
CA ASP A 219 2.99 -23.18 3.06
C ASP A 219 2.20 -23.56 1.79
N ASP A 220 2.60 -24.67 1.15
CA ASP A 220 2.06 -25.11 -0.13
C ASP A 220 0.54 -25.38 -0.08
N PHE A 221 0.01 -25.83 1.08
CA PHE A 221 -1.41 -26.07 1.23
C PHE A 221 -2.19 -24.75 1.19
N PHE A 222 -1.72 -23.72 1.89
CA PHE A 222 -2.33 -22.39 1.83
C PHE A 222 -2.30 -21.83 0.41
N VAL A 223 -1.14 -21.93 -0.27
CA VAL A 223 -0.97 -21.46 -1.65
C VAL A 223 -1.97 -22.17 -2.58
N ALA A 224 -2.08 -23.48 -2.49
CA ALA A 224 -3.02 -24.27 -3.30
C ALA A 224 -4.48 -23.90 -3.02
N GLU A 225 -4.87 -23.74 -1.74
CA GLU A 225 -6.22 -23.36 -1.35
C GLU A 225 -6.59 -21.94 -1.76
N TYR A 226 -5.62 -21.00 -1.71
CA TYR A 226 -5.81 -19.64 -2.22
C TYR A 226 -5.96 -19.65 -3.76
N ALA A 227 -5.08 -20.36 -4.46
CA ALA A 227 -5.11 -20.50 -5.91
C ALA A 227 -6.44 -21.09 -6.41
N ARG A 228 -6.98 -22.10 -5.70
CA ARG A 228 -8.28 -22.73 -6.03
C ARG A 228 -9.45 -21.74 -5.96
N ARG A 229 -9.36 -20.70 -5.11
CA ARG A 229 -10.37 -19.64 -4.96
C ARG A 229 -10.13 -18.45 -5.91
N THR A 230 -9.04 -18.48 -6.64
CA THR A 230 -8.65 -17.40 -7.56
C THR A 230 -8.88 -17.86 -9.00
N PRO A 231 -9.71 -17.19 -9.81
CA PRO A 231 -9.95 -17.58 -11.20
C PRO A 231 -8.70 -17.74 -12.05
N LEU A 232 -7.66 -16.91 -11.83
CA LEU A 232 -6.37 -17.06 -12.52
C LEU A 232 -5.52 -18.23 -11.99
N GLY A 233 -6.00 -19.01 -11.01
CA GLY A 233 -5.40 -20.26 -10.54
C GLY A 233 -4.06 -20.10 -9.82
N ARG A 234 -3.72 -18.91 -9.31
CA ARG A 234 -2.47 -18.64 -8.59
C ARG A 234 -2.59 -17.50 -7.59
N MET A 235 -1.70 -17.45 -6.65
CA MET A 235 -1.43 -16.22 -5.90
C MET A 235 -0.65 -15.23 -6.80
N ALA A 236 -0.66 -13.95 -6.43
CA ALA A 236 0.07 -12.95 -7.17
C ALA A 236 1.58 -12.99 -6.87
N ALA A 237 2.39 -12.73 -7.88
CA ALA A 237 3.77 -12.32 -7.68
C ALA A 237 3.83 -10.84 -7.23
N PRO A 238 4.85 -10.41 -6.46
CA PRO A 238 4.98 -8.99 -6.06
C PRO A 238 4.99 -8.02 -7.24
N THR A 239 5.44 -8.46 -8.41
CA THR A 239 5.53 -7.67 -9.65
C THR A 239 4.20 -7.47 -10.37
N ASP A 240 3.15 -8.25 -10.06
CA ASP A 240 1.84 -8.17 -10.75
C ASP A 240 1.14 -6.81 -10.54
N TYR A 241 1.56 -6.03 -9.56
CA TYR A 241 0.95 -4.73 -9.23
C TYR A 241 1.66 -3.53 -9.85
N ARG A 242 2.85 -3.71 -10.46
CA ARG A 242 3.67 -2.61 -11.02
C ARG A 242 2.90 -1.78 -12.03
N GLY A 243 2.27 -2.43 -13.03
CA GLY A 243 1.52 -1.74 -14.08
C GLY A 243 0.33 -0.96 -13.55
N ALA A 244 -0.43 -1.54 -12.62
CA ALA A 244 -1.57 -0.88 -11.99
C ALA A 244 -1.16 0.35 -11.17
N LEU A 245 -0.04 0.27 -10.44
CA LEU A 245 0.50 1.40 -9.69
C LEU A 245 0.93 2.53 -10.64
N VAL A 246 1.71 2.21 -11.70
CA VAL A 246 2.15 3.20 -12.69
C VAL A 246 0.96 3.87 -13.37
N PHE A 247 -0.07 3.10 -13.73
CA PHE A 247 -1.33 3.65 -14.27
C PHE A 247 -1.95 4.67 -13.32
N LEU A 248 -2.13 4.34 -12.04
CA LEU A 248 -2.74 5.25 -11.06
C LEU A 248 -1.87 6.48 -10.76
N ALA A 249 -0.55 6.34 -10.80
CA ALA A 249 0.41 7.41 -10.52
C ALA A 249 0.54 8.41 -11.67
N SER A 250 0.26 7.99 -12.92
CA SER A 250 0.57 8.74 -14.14
C SER A 250 -0.64 9.44 -14.76
N GLU A 251 -0.41 10.16 -15.86
CA GLU A 251 -1.47 10.81 -16.65
C GLU A 251 -2.37 9.80 -17.39
N ALA A 252 -1.99 8.51 -17.46
CA ALA A 252 -2.84 7.46 -18.01
C ALA A 252 -4.16 7.31 -17.25
N SER A 253 -4.22 7.76 -16.00
CA SER A 253 -5.43 7.81 -15.17
C SER A 253 -5.91 9.25 -14.84
N ALA A 254 -5.62 10.22 -15.71
CA ALA A 254 -5.91 11.64 -15.46
C ALA A 254 -7.40 11.93 -15.14
N TYR A 255 -8.32 11.14 -15.68
CA TYR A 255 -9.77 11.28 -15.42
C TYR A 255 -10.30 10.28 -14.39
N MET A 256 -9.43 9.78 -13.51
CA MET A 256 -9.78 8.78 -12.49
C MET A 256 -9.44 9.29 -11.09
N THR A 257 -10.44 9.45 -10.24
CA THR A 257 -10.30 9.80 -8.82
C THR A 257 -11.42 9.15 -8.00
N GLY A 258 -11.15 8.79 -6.75
CA GLY A 258 -12.09 8.10 -5.85
C GLY A 258 -12.32 6.63 -6.15
N ALA A 259 -11.61 6.07 -7.12
CA ALA A 259 -11.78 4.69 -7.56
C ALA A 259 -10.98 3.70 -6.70
N ASN A 260 -11.42 2.45 -6.69
CA ASN A 260 -10.70 1.31 -6.17
C ASN A 260 -10.34 0.36 -7.34
N LEU A 261 -9.06 0.30 -7.70
CA LEU A 261 -8.56 -0.62 -8.70
C LEU A 261 -8.20 -1.95 -8.01
N ILE A 262 -9.05 -2.97 -8.22
CA ILE A 262 -8.84 -4.31 -7.67
C ILE A 262 -7.98 -5.10 -8.64
N VAL A 263 -6.87 -5.66 -8.13
CA VAL A 263 -5.94 -6.52 -8.88
C VAL A 263 -5.71 -7.77 -8.05
N ASP A 264 -6.53 -8.79 -8.25
CA ASP A 264 -6.64 -9.94 -7.34
C ASP A 264 -6.78 -11.29 -8.05
N GLY A 265 -6.58 -11.33 -9.36
CA GLY A 265 -6.76 -12.55 -10.14
C GLY A 265 -8.20 -13.02 -10.23
N GLY A 266 -9.16 -12.18 -9.83
CA GLY A 266 -10.59 -12.50 -9.78
C GLY A 266 -11.06 -13.05 -8.43
N PHE A 267 -10.24 -13.05 -7.38
CA PHE A 267 -10.57 -13.60 -6.06
C PHE A 267 -11.87 -13.02 -5.47
N THR A 268 -12.24 -11.79 -5.78
CA THR A 268 -13.42 -11.11 -5.20
C THR A 268 -14.68 -11.12 -6.09
N ILE A 269 -14.70 -11.87 -7.20
CA ILE A 269 -15.85 -11.80 -8.14
C ILE A 269 -16.97 -12.82 -7.84
N TRP A 270 -16.79 -13.71 -6.88
CA TRP A 270 -17.79 -14.71 -6.44
C TRP A 270 -17.86 -14.85 -4.91
#